data_a9874c0871c9d7fe222b47cf97737f6a
#
_entry.id   a9874c0871c9d7fe222b47cf97737f6a
#
_cell.length_a   1.000
_cell.length_b   1.000
_cell.length_c   1.000
_cell.angle_alpha   90.00
_cell.angle_beta   90.00
_cell.angle_gamma   90.00
#
_symmetry.space_group_name_H-M   'P 1'
#
loop_
_entity.id
_entity.type
_entity.pdbx_description
1 polymer ?
#
loop_
_entity_poly.entity_id
_entity_poly.type
_entity_poly.pdbx_seq_one_letter_code
_entity_poly.pdbx_strand_id
1 'polypeptide(L)'
;MKKKVMVMAMAAAMAAAMTACGGSKSATADTTAAAADTTAADTAAESKADDTTAAADTSDKTWVIATDTAFKPFEYTDESGNFVGIDMDILKAIAEDQGFKYDVQVLGWDASIAACQAGQADGMIAGASITDERKSSGWIFSDGYYDANQSMAVAENSDITGFDDLSGKKVAVKTA
;
A
#
# COMPACT_ATOMS: atom_id res chain seq x y z
N MET A 1 15.11 -37.44 37.54
CA MET A 1 15.86 -37.74 36.28
C MET A 1 16.34 -36.43 35.69
N LYS A 2 17.64 -36.23 35.69
CA LYS A 2 18.28 -34.95 35.33
C LYS A 2 18.43 -34.87 33.82
N LYS A 3 17.84 -33.88 33.15
CA LYS A 3 18.08 -33.59 31.73
C LYS A 3 19.05 -32.42 31.59
N LYS A 4 20.14 -32.69 30.93
CA LYS A 4 21.31 -31.85 30.72
C LYS A 4 20.96 -30.76 29.66
N VAL A 5 21.25 -29.52 30.01
CA VAL A 5 21.26 -28.36 29.11
C VAL A 5 22.61 -28.38 28.38
N MET A 6 22.57 -28.37 27.06
CA MET A 6 23.75 -28.24 26.20
C MET A 6 23.71 -26.85 25.57
N VAL A 7 24.56 -25.98 26.09
CA VAL A 7 24.83 -24.65 25.54
C VAL A 7 25.92 -24.80 24.50
N MET A 8 25.65 -24.40 23.26
CA MET A 8 26.64 -24.31 22.21
C MET A 8 26.85 -22.83 21.86
N ALA A 9 27.98 -22.30 22.32
CA ALA A 9 28.47 -20.98 21.96
C ALA A 9 29.25 -21.10 20.64
N MET A 10 28.90 -20.31 19.64
CA MET A 10 29.70 -20.07 18.45
C MET A 10 30.03 -18.59 18.37
N ALA A 11 31.27 -18.28 18.70
CA ALA A 11 31.89 -17.00 18.40
C ALA A 11 32.51 -17.07 17.00
N ALA A 12 32.20 -16.11 16.14
CA ALA A 12 32.99 -15.87 14.94
C ALA A 12 33.23 -14.36 14.81
N ALA A 13 34.46 -13.99 14.97
CA ALA A 13 35.04 -12.70 14.71
C ALA A 13 35.20 -12.51 13.20
N MET A 14 34.85 -11.34 12.64
CA MET A 14 35.35 -10.92 11.34
C MET A 14 35.83 -9.49 11.36
N ALA A 15 37.01 -9.37 10.87
CA ALA A 15 37.89 -8.22 10.85
C ALA A 15 37.44 -7.12 9.86
N ALA A 16 37.81 -5.90 10.24
CA ALA A 16 37.77 -4.71 9.46
C ALA A 16 38.81 -4.72 8.32
N ALA A 17 38.43 -4.16 7.16
CA ALA A 17 39.36 -3.60 6.20
C ALA A 17 38.87 -2.22 5.76
N MET A 18 39.53 -1.19 6.29
CA MET A 18 39.51 0.18 5.77
C MET A 18 40.49 0.23 4.61
N THR A 19 40.12 0.92 3.55
CA THR A 19 41.08 1.52 2.64
C THR A 19 40.55 2.88 2.20
N ALA A 20 41.27 3.91 2.59
CA ALA A 20 41.09 5.31 2.22
C ALA A 20 41.92 5.62 0.96
N CYS A 21 41.50 6.59 0.21
CA CYS A 21 42.25 7.59 -0.58
C CYS A 21 41.25 8.22 -1.55
N GLY A 22 41.05 9.52 -1.68
CA GLY A 22 41.92 10.63 -1.50
C GLY A 22 41.70 11.61 -2.67
N GLY A 23 41.36 12.88 -2.35
CA GLY A 23 41.90 13.99 -3.12
C GLY A 23 41.06 14.73 -4.14
N SER A 24 40.49 15.87 -3.72
CA SER A 24 40.67 17.24 -4.31
C SER A 24 40.33 17.52 -5.78
N LYS A 25 39.48 18.44 -6.11
CA LYS A 25 39.65 19.91 -6.20
C LYS A 25 38.51 20.58 -6.98
N SER A 26 38.16 21.75 -6.50
CA SER A 26 37.39 22.83 -7.12
C SER A 26 37.72 23.14 -8.58
N ALA A 27 36.69 23.57 -9.31
CA ALA A 27 36.79 24.72 -10.19
C ALA A 27 35.39 25.29 -10.49
N THR A 28 35.22 26.52 -10.10
CA THR A 28 34.21 27.53 -10.47
C THR A 28 34.39 27.94 -11.92
N ALA A 29 33.31 28.08 -12.66
CA ALA A 29 33.19 29.06 -13.74
C ALA A 29 31.72 29.28 -14.09
N ASP A 30 31.31 30.42 -13.83
CA ASP A 30 30.35 31.40 -14.27
C ASP A 30 30.29 31.50 -15.80
N THR A 31 29.11 31.69 -16.39
CA THR A 31 28.81 32.74 -17.37
C THR A 31 27.47 32.54 -18.10
N THR A 32 26.53 33.44 -17.80
CA THR A 32 25.66 34.26 -18.66
C THR A 32 24.72 33.66 -19.70
N ALA A 33 23.45 33.93 -19.47
CA ALA A 33 22.33 34.42 -20.26
C ALA A 33 22.39 34.37 -21.81
N ALA A 34 21.26 33.88 -22.38
CA ALA A 34 20.57 34.56 -23.46
C ALA A 34 19.13 34.04 -23.60
N ALA A 35 18.18 34.98 -23.52
CA ALA A 35 16.79 34.81 -23.85
C ALA A 35 16.62 34.78 -25.37
N ALA A 36 15.66 33.96 -25.85
CA ALA A 36 15.01 34.19 -27.13
C ALA A 36 13.57 33.63 -27.06
N ASP A 37 12.69 34.57 -27.08
CA ASP A 37 11.26 34.53 -27.34
C ASP A 37 10.99 34.00 -28.76
N THR A 38 10.03 33.09 -28.94
CA THR A 38 9.21 33.03 -30.15
C THR A 38 7.91 32.25 -29.92
N THR A 39 6.86 32.99 -29.95
CA THR A 39 5.44 32.81 -30.25
C THR A 39 4.98 31.53 -30.98
N ALA A 40 3.88 30.98 -30.43
CA ALA A 40 2.62 30.48 -31.04
C ALA A 40 2.66 29.47 -32.19
N ALA A 41 1.97 28.36 -31.97
CA ALA A 41 0.83 27.98 -32.82
C ALA A 41 0.06 26.79 -32.18
N ASP A 42 -1.17 27.09 -31.93
CA ASP A 42 -2.31 26.23 -31.74
C ASP A 42 -2.37 25.08 -32.78
N THR A 43 -2.47 23.85 -32.36
CA THR A 43 -3.15 22.81 -33.11
C THR A 43 -3.62 21.72 -32.13
N ALA A 44 -4.89 21.74 -31.81
CA ALA A 44 -5.61 20.63 -31.20
C ALA A 44 -5.53 19.43 -32.14
N ALA A 45 -4.85 18.39 -31.69
CA ALA A 45 -4.95 17.06 -32.26
C ALA A 45 -5.54 16.14 -31.18
N GLU A 46 -6.80 15.91 -31.33
CA GLU A 46 -7.59 14.87 -30.66
C GLU A 46 -6.99 13.53 -31.04
N SER A 47 -6.09 13.01 -30.20
CA SER A 47 -5.59 11.65 -30.31
C SER A 47 -6.53 10.74 -29.53
N LYS A 48 -7.48 10.13 -30.25
CA LYS A 48 -8.12 8.89 -29.83
C LYS A 48 -7.01 7.86 -29.66
N ALA A 49 -6.60 7.63 -28.45
CA ALA A 49 -5.87 6.43 -28.08
C ALA A 49 -6.88 5.28 -28.11
N ASP A 50 -6.83 4.52 -29.18
CA ASP A 50 -7.42 3.18 -29.28
C ASP A 50 -6.51 2.28 -28.45
N ASP A 51 -6.78 2.22 -27.13
CA ASP A 51 -6.10 1.32 -26.21
C ASP A 51 -6.75 -0.07 -26.31
N THR A 52 -6.48 -0.74 -27.42
CA THR A 52 -6.70 -2.17 -27.53
C THR A 52 -5.53 -2.87 -26.85
N THR A 53 -5.47 -2.76 -25.54
CA THR A 53 -4.65 -3.69 -24.74
C THR A 53 -5.28 -5.06 -24.90
N ALA A 54 -4.67 -5.92 -25.70
CA ALA A 54 -5.04 -7.32 -25.79
C ALA A 54 -5.02 -7.86 -24.36
N ALA A 55 -6.20 -8.17 -23.83
CA ALA A 55 -6.32 -8.87 -22.56
C ALA A 55 -5.51 -10.17 -22.69
N ALA A 56 -4.41 -10.26 -21.96
CA ALA A 56 -3.69 -11.52 -21.86
C ALA A 56 -4.70 -12.55 -21.33
N ASP A 57 -4.75 -13.70 -21.95
CA ASP A 57 -5.60 -14.81 -21.49
C ASP A 57 -5.17 -15.19 -20.07
N THR A 58 -5.90 -14.70 -19.08
CA THR A 58 -5.63 -14.91 -17.65
C THR A 58 -6.45 -16.08 -17.10
N SER A 59 -7.15 -16.82 -17.95
CA SER A 59 -8.09 -17.87 -17.57
C SER A 59 -7.46 -18.99 -16.72
N ASP A 60 -6.17 -19.24 -16.88
CA ASP A 60 -5.43 -20.26 -16.12
C ASP A 60 -4.67 -19.72 -14.91
N LYS A 61 -4.49 -18.40 -14.80
CA LYS A 61 -3.81 -17.79 -13.65
C LYS A 61 -4.73 -17.73 -12.43
N THR A 62 -4.22 -18.17 -11.28
CA THR A 62 -4.81 -17.87 -9.98
C THR A 62 -4.12 -16.64 -9.40
N TRP A 63 -4.86 -15.56 -9.23
CA TRP A 63 -4.35 -14.30 -8.68
C TRP A 63 -4.22 -14.40 -7.17
N VAL A 64 -3.08 -13.99 -6.62
CA VAL A 64 -2.85 -13.94 -5.17
C VAL A 64 -3.23 -12.56 -4.68
N ILE A 65 -4.27 -12.49 -3.84
CA ILE A 65 -4.81 -11.24 -3.32
C ILE A 65 -4.57 -11.18 -1.81
N ALA A 66 -3.75 -10.23 -1.38
CA ALA A 66 -3.49 -10.02 0.04
C ALA A 66 -4.58 -9.15 0.69
N THR A 67 -4.82 -9.35 1.98
CA THR A 67 -5.82 -8.56 2.72
C THR A 67 -5.44 -8.42 4.20
N ASP A 68 -6.09 -7.47 4.90
CA ASP A 68 -5.93 -7.31 6.34
C ASP A 68 -6.70 -8.42 7.11
N THR A 69 -6.45 -8.53 8.39
CA THR A 69 -7.05 -9.57 9.25
C THR A 69 -8.41 -9.17 9.79
N ALA A 70 -8.64 -7.88 10.02
CA ALA A 70 -9.88 -7.40 10.62
C ALA A 70 -10.09 -5.89 10.42
N PHE A 71 -10.95 -5.54 9.48
CA PHE A 71 -11.41 -4.17 9.27
C PHE A 71 -12.89 -4.13 8.91
N LYS A 72 -13.77 -4.32 9.90
CA LYS A 72 -15.23 -4.27 9.69
C LYS A 72 -15.65 -2.90 9.13
N PRO A 73 -16.58 -2.85 8.15
CA PRO A 73 -17.30 -3.97 7.51
C PRO A 73 -16.61 -4.53 6.25
N PHE A 74 -15.37 -4.12 5.94
CA PHE A 74 -14.69 -4.44 4.68
C PHE A 74 -14.19 -5.88 4.64
N GLU A 75 -13.39 -6.30 5.63
CA GLU A 75 -12.90 -7.68 5.77
C GLU A 75 -12.78 -8.06 7.24
N TYR A 76 -13.27 -9.24 7.59
CA TYR A 76 -13.20 -9.77 8.96
C TYR A 76 -13.65 -11.23 9.02
N THR A 77 -13.32 -11.89 10.12
CA THR A 77 -13.87 -13.22 10.42
C THR A 77 -15.18 -13.07 11.17
N ASP A 78 -16.24 -13.71 10.68
CA ASP A 78 -17.55 -13.74 11.32
C ASP A 78 -17.58 -14.68 12.54
N GLU A 79 -18.72 -14.74 13.25
CA GLU A 79 -18.89 -15.61 14.41
C GLU A 79 -18.86 -17.10 14.06
N SER A 80 -19.06 -17.45 12.80
CA SER A 80 -19.00 -18.82 12.28
C SER A 80 -17.60 -19.22 11.81
N GLY A 81 -16.64 -18.29 11.86
CA GLY A 81 -15.25 -18.51 11.44
C GLY A 81 -15.01 -18.28 9.95
N ASN A 82 -15.98 -17.74 9.20
CA ASN A 82 -15.79 -17.41 7.79
C ASN A 82 -15.17 -16.02 7.62
N PHE A 83 -14.26 -15.88 6.67
CA PHE A 83 -13.69 -14.60 6.29
C PHE A 83 -14.62 -13.92 5.28
N VAL A 84 -15.20 -12.78 5.66
CA VAL A 84 -16.31 -12.12 4.97
C VAL A 84 -16.15 -10.61 5.00
N GLY A 85 -16.98 -9.89 4.24
CA GLY A 85 -17.08 -8.44 4.23
C GLY A 85 -17.27 -7.86 2.84
N ILE A 86 -17.41 -6.54 2.76
CA ILE A 86 -17.64 -5.81 1.49
C ILE A 86 -16.54 -6.14 0.48
N ASP A 87 -15.29 -6.16 0.89
CA ASP A 87 -14.15 -6.42 0.03
C ASP A 87 -14.18 -7.83 -0.55
N MET A 88 -14.56 -8.81 0.27
CA MET A 88 -14.68 -10.20 -0.17
C MET A 88 -15.83 -10.39 -1.18
N ASP A 89 -16.95 -9.71 -0.95
CA ASP A 89 -18.09 -9.75 -1.87
C ASP A 89 -17.76 -9.08 -3.21
N ILE A 90 -17.05 -7.93 -3.18
CA ILE A 90 -16.59 -7.22 -4.38
C ILE A 90 -15.59 -8.07 -5.15
N LEU A 91 -14.56 -8.62 -4.50
CA LEU A 91 -13.56 -9.47 -5.15
C LEU A 91 -14.21 -10.67 -5.82
N LYS A 92 -15.14 -11.33 -5.12
CA LYS A 92 -15.89 -12.46 -5.67
C LYS A 92 -16.69 -12.07 -6.90
N ALA A 93 -17.44 -10.97 -6.83
CA ALA A 93 -18.28 -10.49 -7.94
C ALA A 93 -17.44 -10.16 -9.17
N ILE A 94 -16.29 -9.47 -8.99
CA ILE A 94 -15.37 -9.16 -10.08
C ILE A 94 -14.78 -10.44 -10.69
N ALA A 95 -14.36 -11.39 -9.85
CA ALA A 95 -13.78 -12.64 -10.34
C ALA A 95 -14.79 -13.49 -11.12
N GLU A 96 -16.05 -13.51 -10.68
CA GLU A 96 -17.15 -14.19 -11.40
C GLU A 96 -17.47 -13.52 -12.74
N ASP A 97 -17.52 -12.17 -12.78
CA ASP A 97 -17.82 -11.39 -13.99
C ASP A 97 -16.67 -11.47 -15.01
N GLN A 98 -15.43 -11.38 -14.55
CA GLN A 98 -14.24 -11.37 -15.42
C GLN A 98 -13.65 -12.76 -15.68
N GLY A 99 -14.16 -13.81 -15.03
CA GLY A 99 -13.79 -15.20 -15.29
C GLY A 99 -12.39 -15.59 -14.82
N PHE A 100 -11.86 -14.98 -13.77
CA PHE A 100 -10.55 -15.34 -13.22
C PHE A 100 -10.64 -16.06 -11.86
N LYS A 101 -9.55 -16.79 -11.52
CA LYS A 101 -9.38 -17.46 -10.22
C LYS A 101 -8.55 -16.59 -9.29
N TYR A 102 -8.83 -16.66 -8.00
CA TYR A 102 -8.03 -15.97 -6.98
C TYR A 102 -7.85 -16.80 -5.72
N ASP A 103 -6.79 -16.49 -4.98
CA ASP A 103 -6.47 -17.00 -3.65
C ASP A 103 -6.30 -15.81 -2.70
N VAL A 104 -7.06 -15.80 -1.59
CA VAL A 104 -7.00 -14.72 -0.61
C VAL A 104 -6.02 -15.08 0.49
N GLN A 105 -5.01 -14.23 0.67
CA GLN A 105 -4.03 -14.34 1.75
C GLN A 105 -4.29 -13.30 2.84
N VAL A 106 -4.78 -13.77 3.99
CA VAL A 106 -5.09 -12.93 5.16
C VAL A 106 -3.81 -12.74 5.97
N LEU A 107 -3.06 -11.68 5.68
CA LEU A 107 -1.71 -11.45 6.22
C LEU A 107 -1.67 -10.35 7.29
N GLY A 108 -2.64 -9.44 7.31
CA GLY A 108 -2.60 -8.19 8.04
C GLY A 108 -2.06 -7.05 7.19
N TRP A 109 -2.31 -5.80 7.63
CA TRP A 109 -2.06 -4.61 6.83
C TRP A 109 -0.62 -4.48 6.32
N ASP A 110 0.37 -4.43 7.23
CA ASP A 110 1.78 -4.22 6.86
C ASP A 110 2.35 -5.37 6.03
N ALA A 111 1.98 -6.61 6.38
CA ALA A 111 2.44 -7.78 5.65
C ALA A 111 1.82 -7.88 4.25
N SER A 112 0.57 -7.44 4.06
CA SER A 112 -0.07 -7.37 2.75
C SER A 112 0.61 -6.36 1.83
N ILE A 113 0.95 -5.17 2.36
CA ILE A 113 1.73 -4.17 1.62
C ILE A 113 3.09 -4.75 1.21
N ALA A 114 3.81 -5.36 2.16
CA ALA A 114 5.11 -5.94 1.88
C ALA A 114 5.05 -7.07 0.84
N ALA A 115 4.01 -7.91 0.88
CA ALA A 115 3.80 -8.99 -0.09
C ALA A 115 3.57 -8.44 -1.51
N CYS A 116 2.78 -7.37 -1.66
CA CYS A 116 2.58 -6.72 -2.95
C CYS A 116 3.86 -6.07 -3.47
N GLN A 117 4.59 -5.35 -2.62
CA GLN A 117 5.86 -4.72 -2.99
C GLN A 117 6.94 -5.72 -3.40
N ALA A 118 6.95 -6.89 -2.78
CA ALA A 118 7.87 -7.98 -3.10
C ALA A 118 7.42 -8.85 -4.29
N GLY A 119 6.26 -8.60 -4.88
CA GLY A 119 5.68 -9.42 -5.94
C GLY A 119 5.24 -10.81 -5.48
N GLN A 120 5.02 -11.00 -4.19
CA GLN A 120 4.48 -12.23 -3.59
C GLN A 120 2.96 -12.29 -3.67
N ALA A 121 2.31 -11.12 -3.69
CA ALA A 121 0.90 -10.97 -4.01
C ALA A 121 0.74 -10.11 -5.26
N ASP A 122 -0.24 -10.44 -6.09
CA ASP A 122 -0.55 -9.70 -7.32
C ASP A 122 -1.29 -8.39 -7.04
N GLY A 123 -1.98 -8.34 -5.91
CA GLY A 123 -2.73 -7.16 -5.48
C GLY A 123 -3.19 -7.28 -4.03
N MET A 124 -3.83 -6.21 -3.55
CA MET A 124 -4.37 -6.13 -2.20
C MET A 124 -5.77 -5.53 -2.23
N ILE A 125 -6.67 -6.07 -1.42
CA ILE A 125 -7.99 -5.50 -1.15
C ILE A 125 -8.18 -5.48 0.37
N ALA A 126 -8.31 -4.30 0.99
CA ALA A 126 -8.35 -4.16 2.44
C ALA A 126 -8.90 -2.79 2.89
N GLY A 127 -9.97 -2.28 2.25
CA GLY A 127 -10.57 -1.01 2.60
C GLY A 127 -9.60 0.17 2.55
N ALA A 128 -8.57 0.12 1.72
CA ALA A 128 -7.48 1.07 1.71
C ALA A 128 -7.92 2.45 1.19
N SER A 129 -7.72 3.50 1.99
CA SER A 129 -8.01 4.87 1.55
C SER A 129 -7.09 5.28 0.41
N ILE A 130 -7.68 5.87 -0.63
CA ILE A 130 -6.96 6.48 -1.75
C ILE A 130 -6.43 7.84 -1.29
N THR A 131 -5.11 7.96 -1.10
CA THR A 131 -4.47 9.21 -0.70
C THR A 131 -3.39 9.61 -1.68
N ASP A 132 -3.09 10.91 -1.77
CA ASP A 132 -2.05 11.43 -2.64
C ASP A 132 -0.66 10.95 -2.20
N GLU A 133 -0.45 10.74 -0.90
CA GLU A 133 0.79 10.19 -0.36
C GLU A 133 1.02 8.76 -0.88
N ARG A 134 0.01 7.89 -0.81
CA ARG A 134 0.11 6.52 -1.31
C ARG A 134 0.31 6.46 -2.82
N LYS A 135 -0.40 7.31 -3.59
CA LYS A 135 -0.19 7.43 -5.03
C LYS A 135 1.24 7.87 -5.36
N SER A 136 1.76 8.86 -4.65
CA SER A 136 3.14 9.34 -4.87
C SER A 136 4.20 8.30 -4.47
N SER A 137 3.85 7.37 -3.57
CA SER A 137 4.70 6.24 -3.18
C SER A 137 4.62 5.06 -4.15
N GLY A 138 3.92 5.21 -5.28
CA GLY A 138 3.87 4.22 -6.35
C GLY A 138 2.71 3.21 -6.25
N TRP A 139 1.73 3.45 -5.38
CA TRP A 139 0.54 2.62 -5.33
C TRP A 139 -0.36 2.89 -6.54
N ILE A 140 -0.89 1.84 -7.11
CA ILE A 140 -1.93 1.87 -8.15
C ILE A 140 -3.24 1.47 -7.50
N PHE A 141 -4.26 2.32 -7.63
CA PHE A 141 -5.58 2.08 -7.06
C PHE A 141 -6.61 1.84 -8.16
N SER A 142 -7.64 1.09 -7.83
CA SER A 142 -8.91 1.11 -8.56
C SER A 142 -9.63 2.45 -8.37
N ASP A 143 -10.77 2.63 -9.02
CA ASP A 143 -11.72 3.66 -8.62
C ASP A 143 -12.20 3.42 -7.18
N GLY A 144 -12.65 4.48 -6.52
CA GLY A 144 -13.22 4.38 -5.17
C GLY A 144 -14.54 3.61 -5.20
N TYR A 145 -14.65 2.56 -4.40
CA TYR A 145 -15.86 1.74 -4.30
C TYR A 145 -16.68 2.01 -3.03
N TYR A 146 -16.16 2.84 -2.13
CA TYR A 146 -16.82 3.21 -0.87
C TYR A 146 -16.40 4.60 -0.41
N ASP A 147 -17.38 5.43 0.01
CA ASP A 147 -17.10 6.73 0.61
C ASP A 147 -16.93 6.59 2.12
N ALA A 148 -15.67 6.54 2.57
CA ALA A 148 -15.33 6.43 3.98
C ALA A 148 -15.08 7.80 4.61
N ASN A 149 -15.87 8.14 5.63
CA ASN A 149 -15.65 9.32 6.46
C ASN A 149 -15.02 8.93 7.79
N GLN A 150 -14.15 9.80 8.30
CA GLN A 150 -13.64 9.65 9.65
C GLN A 150 -14.72 10.07 10.64
N SER A 151 -14.99 9.18 11.59
CA SER A 151 -15.94 9.43 12.68
C SER A 151 -15.28 9.22 14.02
N MET A 152 -15.79 9.92 15.02
CA MET A 152 -15.29 9.86 16.39
C MET A 152 -16.35 9.21 17.27
N ALA A 153 -15.95 8.16 17.97
CA ALA A 153 -16.79 7.58 19.01
C ALA A 153 -16.40 8.16 20.39
N VAL A 154 -17.35 8.69 21.10
CA VAL A 154 -17.19 9.25 22.43
C VAL A 154 -18.19 8.63 23.39
N ALA A 155 -17.96 8.74 24.71
CA ALA A 155 -18.92 8.32 25.71
C ALA A 155 -20.21 9.15 25.60
N GLU A 156 -21.36 8.55 25.92
CA GLU A 156 -22.68 9.20 25.83
C GLU A 156 -22.77 10.54 26.54
N ASN A 157 -22.08 10.68 27.68
CA ASN A 157 -22.04 11.89 28.48
C ASN A 157 -20.73 12.68 28.31
N SER A 158 -20.12 12.62 27.16
CA SER A 158 -18.88 13.32 26.84
C SER A 158 -19.17 14.78 26.49
N ASP A 159 -18.29 15.68 26.94
CA ASP A 159 -18.30 17.10 26.53
C ASP A 159 -17.68 17.28 25.12
N ILE A 160 -17.16 16.20 24.51
CA ILE A 160 -16.56 16.25 23.18
C ILE A 160 -17.67 16.18 22.13
N THR A 161 -17.81 17.23 21.35
CA THR A 161 -18.83 17.38 20.30
C THR A 161 -18.26 17.42 18.90
N GLY A 162 -16.95 17.65 18.75
CA GLY A 162 -16.25 17.75 17.48
C GLY A 162 -14.76 17.45 17.60
N PHE A 163 -14.08 17.43 16.46
CA PHE A 163 -12.65 17.15 16.42
C PHE A 163 -11.80 18.23 17.12
N ASP A 164 -12.29 19.46 17.16
CA ASP A 164 -11.61 20.59 17.83
C ASP A 164 -11.47 20.37 19.35
N ASP A 165 -12.40 19.61 19.94
CA ASP A 165 -12.40 19.30 21.38
C ASP A 165 -11.34 18.26 21.76
N LEU A 166 -10.64 17.67 20.80
CA LEU A 166 -9.64 16.62 21.02
C LEU A 166 -8.28 17.15 21.49
N SER A 167 -8.09 18.48 21.48
CA SER A 167 -6.82 19.07 21.93
C SER A 167 -6.46 18.62 23.36
N GLY A 168 -5.28 18.01 23.52
CA GLY A 168 -4.81 17.47 24.80
C GLY A 168 -5.51 16.19 25.27
N LYS A 169 -6.39 15.59 24.49
CA LYS A 169 -7.07 14.32 24.81
C LYS A 169 -6.28 13.13 24.28
N LYS A 170 -6.50 11.97 24.89
CA LYS A 170 -5.98 10.69 24.38
C LYS A 170 -7.01 10.09 23.43
N VAL A 171 -6.61 9.84 22.19
CA VAL A 171 -7.46 9.24 21.15
C VAL A 171 -6.89 7.86 20.80
N ALA A 172 -7.75 6.85 20.79
CA ALA A 172 -7.40 5.52 20.30
C ALA A 172 -7.72 5.45 18.80
N VAL A 173 -6.80 4.94 18.02
CA VAL A 173 -6.96 4.75 16.57
C VAL A 173 -6.48 3.36 16.16
N LYS A 174 -7.00 2.84 15.03
CA LYS A 174 -6.40 1.68 14.38
C LYS A 174 -5.04 2.10 13.81
N THR A 175 -4.02 1.27 14.00
CA THR A 175 -2.73 1.45 13.33
C THR A 175 -2.93 1.23 11.82
N ALA A 176 -2.44 2.16 11.03
CA ALA A 176 -2.51 2.13 9.56
C ALA A 176 -1.15 1.79 8.98
#